data_3718edb1f87dc20f3112eee962f13f6a
#
_entry.id   3718edb1f87dc20f3112eee962f13f6a
#
_cell.length_a   1.000
_cell.length_b   1.000
_cell.length_c   1.000
_cell.angle_alpha   90.00
_cell.angle_beta   90.00
_cell.angle_gamma   90.00
#
_symmetry.space_group_name_H-M   'P 1'
#
loop_
_entity.id
_entity.type
_entity.pdbx_description
1 polymer ?
#
loop_
_entity_poly.entity_id
_entity_poly.type
_entity_poly.pdbx_seq_one_letter_code
_entity_poly.pdbx_strand_id
1 'polypeptide(L)'
;MPRRVVITGMGWVTPLGHDVASVWARLLKGESGVGPITRFDATTYSTNFAAEVRDYHLDAFIANADAHRHAGLNSRFALGAAAQAWKQAGLDRFPGLNRRRMGIYLGAGEGQLDFAPFVATNLASWNAESRTIDAAKWAREAHQRMAASREIEQEPNMALSHLAAEFGCRGPASNCLTACAASTQAIGEAFELIRHGDAEAMFAGGSHSMIHPLGITGFIRLTALSSRSDSCLTAARPFDQTRDGFVMGEGSGMLVLEALDHATARGATPLAEIVGYGSSADAFRITDIQPQGKGAQASMNQAMRQAGLDARATDSADRPLVHYISAHGTGTQENDKIETAGVRAVFGSLAPRIPVSSVKSMFGHLIAAAGAVELITCVQAILTGYLPPTMNLATADPECDLDYIPNKARDERARGVDLCLSNSFGFGGQNDTLAVGRFRL
;
A
#
# COMPACT_ATOMS: atom_id res chain seq x y z
N MET A 1 27.52 -9.59 11.12
CA MET A 1 26.96 -9.24 9.81
C MET A 1 25.46 -9.00 10.00
N PRO A 2 24.83 -8.10 9.27
CA PRO A 2 23.36 -7.94 9.32
C PRO A 2 22.67 -9.25 8.91
N ARG A 3 21.52 -9.54 9.52
CA ARG A 3 20.73 -10.76 9.21
C ARG A 3 20.04 -10.62 7.86
N ARG A 4 19.91 -11.70 7.13
CA ARG A 4 19.03 -11.78 5.96
C ARG A 4 17.57 -11.82 6.41
N VAL A 5 16.69 -11.15 5.68
CA VAL A 5 15.27 -11.04 6.01
C VAL A 5 14.41 -11.56 4.88
N VAL A 6 13.60 -12.55 5.17
CA VAL A 6 12.77 -13.23 4.20
C VAL A 6 11.27 -12.96 4.45
N ILE A 7 10.49 -13.02 3.41
CA ILE A 7 9.03 -13.00 3.45
C ILE A 7 8.57 -14.46 3.52
N THR A 8 7.84 -14.82 4.58
CA THR A 8 7.31 -16.18 4.76
C THR A 8 5.81 -16.27 4.62
N GLY A 9 5.11 -15.13 4.69
CA GLY A 9 3.68 -15.05 4.48
C GLY A 9 3.24 -13.70 3.95
N MET A 10 2.14 -13.69 3.22
CA MET A 10 1.52 -12.49 2.70
C MET A 10 0.00 -12.67 2.61
N GLY A 11 -0.71 -11.57 2.71
CA GLY A 11 -2.15 -11.52 2.55
C GLY A 11 -2.60 -10.13 2.16
N TRP A 12 -3.71 -10.04 1.48
CA TRP A 12 -4.34 -8.78 1.14
C TRP A 12 -5.87 -8.85 1.20
N VAL A 13 -6.45 -7.69 1.40
CA VAL A 13 -7.87 -7.40 1.24
C VAL A 13 -7.96 -6.20 0.33
N THR A 14 -8.55 -6.35 -0.84
CA THR A 14 -8.51 -5.35 -1.92
C THR A 14 -9.87 -5.24 -2.62
N PRO A 15 -10.10 -4.19 -3.42
CA PRO A 15 -11.30 -4.08 -4.25
C PRO A 15 -11.48 -5.22 -5.27
N LEU A 16 -10.42 -5.98 -5.56
CA LEU A 16 -10.47 -7.13 -6.46
C LEU A 16 -10.71 -8.46 -5.73
N GLY A 17 -10.76 -8.47 -4.42
CA GLY A 17 -11.00 -9.69 -3.63
C GLY A 17 -10.18 -9.74 -2.36
N HIS A 18 -10.30 -10.85 -1.64
CA HIS A 18 -9.85 -10.97 -0.27
C HIS A 18 -8.88 -12.13 -0.05
N ASP A 19 -8.28 -12.68 -1.10
CA ASP A 19 -7.21 -13.68 -1.03
C ASP A 19 -6.17 -13.48 -2.14
N VAL A 20 -4.93 -13.92 -1.88
CA VAL A 20 -3.80 -13.63 -2.76
C VAL A 20 -3.96 -14.26 -4.14
N ALA A 21 -4.46 -15.49 -4.23
CA ALA A 21 -4.52 -16.23 -5.49
C ALA A 21 -5.59 -15.68 -6.44
N SER A 22 -6.80 -15.44 -5.93
CA SER A 22 -7.90 -14.90 -6.74
C SER A 22 -7.62 -13.49 -7.22
N VAL A 23 -7.10 -12.63 -6.33
CA VAL A 23 -6.75 -11.24 -6.68
C VAL A 23 -5.62 -11.21 -7.71
N TRP A 24 -4.59 -12.06 -7.57
CA TRP A 24 -3.51 -12.16 -8.56
C TRP A 24 -4.05 -12.58 -9.94
N ALA A 25 -4.93 -13.57 -9.99
CA ALA A 25 -5.55 -14.02 -11.24
C ALA A 25 -6.36 -12.90 -11.92
N ARG A 26 -7.06 -12.08 -11.14
CA ARG A 26 -7.84 -10.92 -11.63
C ARG A 26 -6.95 -9.79 -12.11
N LEU A 27 -5.83 -9.52 -11.41
CA LEU A 27 -4.81 -8.55 -11.86
C LEU A 27 -4.24 -8.92 -13.24
N LEU A 28 -3.89 -10.19 -13.44
CA LEU A 28 -3.35 -10.65 -14.73
C LEU A 28 -4.37 -10.58 -15.87
N LYS A 29 -5.67 -10.60 -15.55
CA LYS A 29 -6.75 -10.38 -16.54
C LYS A 29 -7.02 -8.90 -16.80
N GLY A 30 -6.43 -7.99 -16.04
CA GLY A 30 -6.70 -6.56 -16.15
C GLY A 30 -8.07 -6.14 -15.61
N GLU A 31 -8.65 -6.91 -14.67
CA GLU A 31 -9.93 -6.56 -14.07
C GLU A 31 -9.83 -5.32 -13.18
N SER A 32 -10.86 -4.47 -13.19
CA SER A 32 -10.91 -3.25 -12.38
C SER A 32 -11.81 -3.43 -11.15
N GLY A 33 -11.34 -2.95 -9.99
CA GLY A 33 -12.15 -2.81 -8.77
C GLY A 33 -12.88 -1.48 -8.65
N VAL A 34 -12.71 -0.58 -9.63
CA VAL A 34 -13.35 0.75 -9.64
C VAL A 34 -14.83 0.63 -9.99
N GLY A 35 -15.65 1.42 -9.32
CA GLY A 35 -17.08 1.51 -9.60
C GLY A 35 -17.71 2.70 -8.87
N PRO A 36 -19.01 2.93 -9.05
CA PRO A 36 -19.72 3.96 -8.30
C PRO A 36 -19.58 3.75 -6.79
N ILE A 37 -19.47 4.85 -6.03
CA ILE A 37 -19.48 4.80 -4.56
C ILE A 37 -20.86 4.32 -4.09
N THR A 38 -20.85 3.33 -3.19
CA THR A 38 -22.09 2.72 -2.65
C THR A 38 -22.29 2.99 -1.16
N ARG A 39 -21.28 3.45 -0.45
CA ARG A 39 -21.34 3.65 1.01
C ARG A 39 -22.09 4.90 1.46
N PHE A 40 -22.24 5.87 0.56
CA PHE A 40 -23.01 7.09 0.78
C PHE A 40 -23.50 7.66 -0.54
N ASP A 41 -24.46 8.58 -0.51
CA ASP A 41 -24.93 9.27 -1.70
C ASP A 41 -23.86 10.27 -2.19
N ALA A 42 -23.16 9.88 -3.24
CA ALA A 42 -22.10 10.67 -3.86
C ALA A 42 -22.55 11.41 -5.14
N THR A 43 -23.86 11.47 -5.43
CA THR A 43 -24.40 12.03 -6.69
C THR A 43 -24.05 13.50 -6.91
N THR A 44 -23.82 14.25 -5.83
CA THR A 44 -23.45 15.68 -5.87
C THR A 44 -21.94 15.92 -5.89
N TYR A 45 -21.12 14.87 -5.83
CA TYR A 45 -19.68 14.98 -5.84
C TYR A 45 -19.14 14.99 -7.27
N SER A 46 -18.09 15.78 -7.54
CA SER A 46 -17.40 15.76 -8.84
C SER A 46 -16.71 14.41 -9.12
N THR A 47 -16.33 13.70 -8.06
CA THR A 47 -15.86 12.33 -8.11
C THR A 47 -16.83 11.47 -7.29
N ASN A 48 -17.62 10.66 -7.98
CA ASN A 48 -18.68 9.81 -7.39
C ASN A 48 -18.37 8.31 -7.54
N PHE A 49 -17.11 7.96 -7.76
CA PHE A 49 -16.62 6.61 -7.96
C PHE A 49 -15.35 6.38 -7.14
N ALA A 50 -15.10 5.13 -6.78
CA ALA A 50 -13.95 4.68 -6.00
C ALA A 50 -13.74 3.18 -6.21
N ALA A 51 -12.62 2.64 -5.70
CA ALA A 51 -12.38 1.21 -5.62
C ALA A 51 -12.66 0.73 -4.18
N GLU A 52 -13.90 0.34 -3.92
CA GLU A 52 -14.38 -0.13 -2.61
C GLU A 52 -14.08 -1.62 -2.40
N VAL A 53 -13.71 -2.00 -1.19
CA VAL A 53 -13.73 -3.41 -0.75
C VAL A 53 -15.18 -3.78 -0.45
N ARG A 54 -15.71 -4.73 -1.22
CA ARG A 54 -17.12 -5.19 -1.15
C ARG A 54 -17.19 -6.60 -0.60
N ASP A 55 -18.32 -6.94 0.03
CA ASP A 55 -18.62 -8.30 0.53
C ASP A 55 -17.54 -8.87 1.46
N TYR A 56 -16.90 -8.01 2.26
CA TYR A 56 -15.86 -8.38 3.20
C TYR A 56 -16.45 -8.70 4.58
N HIS A 57 -16.16 -9.90 5.07
CA HIS A 57 -16.60 -10.40 6.37
C HIS A 57 -15.38 -10.85 7.17
N LEU A 58 -15.09 -10.19 8.29
CA LEU A 58 -13.91 -10.48 9.13
C LEU A 58 -13.95 -11.89 9.74
N ASP A 59 -15.12 -12.39 10.08
CA ASP A 59 -15.36 -13.74 10.63
C ASP A 59 -14.97 -14.88 9.69
N ALA A 60 -14.81 -14.60 8.41
CA ALA A 60 -14.23 -15.57 7.47
C ALA A 60 -12.72 -15.78 7.66
N PHE A 61 -12.03 -14.87 8.37
CA PHE A 61 -10.56 -14.86 8.50
C PHE A 61 -10.09 -15.17 9.92
N ILE A 62 -10.81 -14.71 10.94
CA ILE A 62 -10.46 -14.87 12.36
C ILE A 62 -11.64 -15.42 13.14
N ALA A 63 -11.34 -16.27 14.11
CA ALA A 63 -12.38 -16.94 14.90
C ALA A 63 -13.11 -16.01 15.88
N ASN A 64 -12.41 -15.01 16.42
CA ASN A 64 -12.95 -14.09 17.42
C ASN A 64 -13.23 -12.69 16.84
N ALA A 65 -13.94 -12.63 15.73
CA ALA A 65 -14.26 -11.36 15.05
C ALA A 65 -15.08 -10.39 15.94
N ASP A 66 -15.88 -10.92 16.89
CA ASP A 66 -16.67 -10.09 17.82
C ASP A 66 -15.80 -9.25 18.77
N ALA A 67 -14.62 -9.72 19.13
CA ALA A 67 -13.66 -8.91 19.91
C ALA A 67 -13.27 -7.61 19.19
N HIS A 68 -13.38 -7.58 17.87
CA HIS A 68 -13.05 -6.44 17.00
C HIS A 68 -14.30 -5.76 16.41
N ARG A 69 -15.50 -5.93 17.02
CA ARG A 69 -16.77 -5.39 16.49
C ARG A 69 -16.82 -3.88 16.35
N HIS A 70 -16.03 -3.16 17.15
CA HIS A 70 -15.93 -1.69 17.10
C HIS A 70 -14.80 -1.19 16.16
N ALA A 71 -13.92 -2.08 15.73
CA ALA A 71 -12.81 -1.75 14.85
C ALA A 71 -13.27 -1.07 13.55
N GLY A 72 -12.53 -0.06 13.15
CA GLY A 72 -12.71 0.61 11.87
C GLY A 72 -12.47 -0.33 10.69
N LEU A 73 -12.93 0.03 9.50
CA LEU A 73 -12.74 -0.80 8.29
C LEU A 73 -11.27 -1.05 7.98
N ASN A 74 -10.42 -0.03 8.11
CA ASN A 74 -8.98 -0.17 7.96
C ASN A 74 -8.40 -1.25 8.89
N SER A 75 -8.77 -1.22 10.20
CA SER A 75 -8.34 -2.23 11.18
C SER A 75 -8.85 -3.63 10.82
N ARG A 76 -10.10 -3.73 10.37
CA ARG A 76 -10.69 -5.01 9.93
C ARG A 76 -10.01 -5.57 8.69
N PHE A 77 -9.66 -4.73 7.72
CA PHE A 77 -8.90 -5.15 6.53
C PHE A 77 -7.50 -5.63 6.92
N ALA A 78 -6.82 -4.91 7.84
CA ALA A 78 -5.52 -5.32 8.36
C ALA A 78 -5.57 -6.70 9.03
N LEU A 79 -6.58 -6.95 9.87
CA LEU A 79 -6.78 -8.24 10.53
C LEU A 79 -6.96 -9.39 9.51
N GLY A 80 -7.80 -9.21 8.50
CA GLY A 80 -8.01 -10.25 7.48
C GLY A 80 -6.78 -10.50 6.60
N ALA A 81 -6.07 -9.46 6.22
CA ALA A 81 -4.81 -9.61 5.47
C ALA A 81 -3.72 -10.26 6.34
N ALA A 82 -3.60 -9.88 7.62
CA ALA A 82 -2.64 -10.47 8.56
C ALA A 82 -2.95 -11.94 8.85
N ALA A 83 -4.23 -12.33 8.96
CA ALA A 83 -4.63 -13.71 9.16
C ALA A 83 -4.18 -14.63 8.02
N GLN A 84 -4.29 -14.15 6.78
CA GLN A 84 -3.78 -14.87 5.60
C GLN A 84 -2.26 -15.03 5.67
N ALA A 85 -1.53 -13.93 5.93
CA ALA A 85 -0.07 -13.93 6.04
C ALA A 85 0.40 -14.85 7.17
N TRP A 86 -0.26 -14.82 8.32
CA TRP A 86 0.00 -15.67 9.48
C TRP A 86 -0.14 -17.16 9.16
N LYS A 87 -1.26 -17.53 8.53
CA LYS A 87 -1.53 -18.90 8.12
C LYS A 87 -0.55 -19.39 7.05
N GLN A 88 -0.25 -18.57 6.05
CA GLN A 88 0.72 -18.94 5.00
C GLN A 88 2.13 -19.11 5.56
N ALA A 89 2.54 -18.25 6.51
CA ALA A 89 3.80 -18.39 7.21
C ALA A 89 3.86 -19.64 8.12
N GLY A 90 2.73 -20.30 8.41
CA GLY A 90 2.64 -21.44 9.32
C GLY A 90 2.84 -21.08 10.78
N LEU A 91 2.69 -19.80 11.14
CA LEU A 91 2.86 -19.33 12.54
C LEU A 91 1.69 -19.73 13.43
N ASP A 92 0.53 -20.03 12.86
CA ASP A 92 -0.63 -20.59 13.54
C ASP A 92 -0.36 -21.96 14.15
N ARG A 93 0.59 -22.72 13.58
CA ARG A 93 0.97 -24.08 13.96
C ARG A 93 2.35 -24.18 14.59
N PHE A 94 3.01 -23.04 14.87
CA PHE A 94 4.34 -22.99 15.46
C PHE A 94 4.28 -22.61 16.95
N PRO A 95 4.26 -23.58 17.89
CA PRO A 95 4.13 -23.29 19.33
C PRO A 95 5.39 -22.64 19.92
N GLY A 96 6.53 -22.73 19.23
CA GLY A 96 7.82 -22.18 19.68
C GLY A 96 8.00 -20.69 19.42
N LEU A 97 7.01 -19.98 18.90
CA LEU A 97 7.13 -18.57 18.60
C LEU A 97 7.33 -17.72 19.86
N ASN A 98 8.46 -17.03 19.92
CA ASN A 98 8.70 -16.05 20.97
C ASN A 98 7.91 -14.77 20.71
N ARG A 99 6.77 -14.62 21.35
CA ARG A 99 5.87 -13.48 21.20
C ARG A 99 6.53 -12.12 21.50
N ARG A 100 7.56 -12.07 22.34
CA ARG A 100 8.33 -10.86 22.66
C ARG A 100 9.31 -10.47 21.55
N ARG A 101 9.55 -11.37 20.59
CA ARG A 101 10.39 -11.18 19.42
C ARG A 101 9.56 -11.09 18.13
N MET A 102 8.23 -11.19 18.24
CA MET A 102 7.25 -10.98 17.16
C MET A 102 6.70 -9.56 17.26
N GLY A 103 7.13 -8.71 16.32
CA GLY A 103 6.74 -7.30 16.26
C GLY A 103 5.68 -6.99 15.21
N ILE A 104 5.31 -5.72 15.13
CA ILE A 104 4.41 -5.16 14.11
C ILE A 104 4.93 -3.79 13.69
N TYR A 105 5.04 -3.54 12.40
CA TYR A 105 5.18 -2.18 11.88
C TYR A 105 4.12 -1.94 10.81
N LEU A 106 3.23 -0.96 11.02
CA LEU A 106 2.08 -0.73 10.18
C LEU A 106 2.12 0.67 9.56
N GLY A 107 1.99 0.74 8.24
CA GLY A 107 1.62 1.97 7.54
C GLY A 107 0.11 2.18 7.71
N ALA A 108 -0.25 3.25 8.40
CA ALA A 108 -1.65 3.59 8.64
C ALA A 108 -1.93 5.00 8.08
N GLY A 109 -3.17 5.24 7.70
CA GLY A 109 -3.70 6.58 7.53
C GLY A 109 -4.37 7.04 8.83
N GLU A 110 -5.28 7.97 8.70
CA GLU A 110 -6.19 8.36 9.77
C GLU A 110 -7.04 7.14 10.18
N GLY A 111 -7.38 7.09 11.46
CA GLY A 111 -8.35 6.12 11.96
C GLY A 111 -9.76 6.40 11.42
N GLN A 112 -10.67 5.49 11.65
CA GLN A 112 -12.03 5.63 11.11
C GLN A 112 -12.88 6.57 11.94
N LEU A 113 -13.27 7.71 11.35
CA LEU A 113 -14.28 8.61 11.93
C LEU A 113 -15.66 7.93 11.96
N ASP A 114 -16.35 7.97 13.10
CA ASP A 114 -17.77 7.63 13.17
C ASP A 114 -18.60 8.82 12.62
N PHE A 115 -18.74 8.83 11.29
CA PHE A 115 -19.17 10.00 10.51
C PHE A 115 -20.56 10.51 10.89
N ALA A 116 -21.53 9.63 11.05
CA ALA A 116 -22.91 10.03 11.27
C ALA A 116 -23.14 10.73 12.63
N PRO A 117 -22.67 10.20 13.78
CA PRO A 117 -22.72 10.90 15.07
C PRO A 117 -21.93 12.22 15.06
N PHE A 118 -20.74 12.23 14.43
CA PHE A 118 -19.91 13.42 14.32
C PHE A 118 -20.64 14.57 13.60
N VAL A 119 -21.22 14.29 12.43
CA VAL A 119 -21.98 15.29 11.66
C VAL A 119 -23.23 15.73 12.40
N ALA A 120 -23.98 14.79 13.00
CA ALA A 120 -25.18 15.12 13.77
C ALA A 120 -24.86 16.03 14.96
N THR A 121 -23.75 15.79 15.66
CA THR A 121 -23.27 16.64 16.76
C THR A 121 -22.93 18.05 16.29
N ASN A 122 -22.19 18.17 15.16
CA ASN A 122 -21.85 19.46 14.58
C ASN A 122 -23.08 20.25 14.15
N LEU A 123 -24.02 19.62 13.44
CA LEU A 123 -25.28 20.26 13.01
C LEU A 123 -26.13 20.69 14.17
N ALA A 124 -26.29 19.86 15.21
CA ALA A 124 -27.05 20.20 16.41
C ALA A 124 -26.44 21.41 17.14
N SER A 125 -25.11 21.59 17.07
CA SER A 125 -24.40 22.65 17.81
C SER A 125 -24.07 23.88 16.96
N TRP A 126 -24.47 23.89 15.70
CA TRP A 126 -24.27 25.01 14.80
C TRP A 126 -25.12 26.21 15.17
N ASN A 127 -24.50 27.38 15.27
CA ASN A 127 -25.16 28.66 15.41
C ASN A 127 -25.12 29.42 14.06
N ALA A 128 -26.25 29.61 13.43
CA ALA A 128 -26.34 30.22 12.10
C ALA A 128 -26.03 31.72 12.09
N GLU A 129 -26.30 32.42 13.20
CA GLU A 129 -26.07 33.87 13.30
C GLU A 129 -24.57 34.17 13.43
N SER A 130 -23.89 33.50 14.35
CA SER A 130 -22.44 33.67 14.56
C SER A 130 -21.57 32.87 13.58
N ARG A 131 -22.17 31.94 12.82
CA ARG A 131 -21.49 30.98 11.93
C ARG A 131 -20.39 30.19 12.63
N THR A 132 -20.66 29.79 13.88
CA THR A 132 -19.72 29.02 14.72
C THR A 132 -20.41 27.82 15.36
N ILE A 133 -19.62 26.91 15.90
CA ILE A 133 -20.10 25.84 16.78
C ILE A 133 -20.18 26.37 18.21
N ASP A 134 -21.33 26.22 18.87
CA ASP A 134 -21.46 26.40 20.30
C ASP A 134 -20.77 25.23 21.01
N ALA A 135 -19.61 25.49 21.60
CA ALA A 135 -18.77 24.46 22.21
C ALA A 135 -19.45 23.77 23.42
N ALA A 136 -20.22 24.49 24.22
CA ALA A 136 -20.93 23.92 25.36
C ALA A 136 -22.09 23.00 24.90
N LYS A 137 -22.81 23.41 23.86
CA LYS A 137 -23.82 22.58 23.24
C LYS A 137 -23.22 21.37 22.57
N TRP A 138 -22.11 21.56 21.85
CA TRP A 138 -21.37 20.48 21.19
C TRP A 138 -20.96 19.40 22.19
N ALA A 139 -20.39 19.78 23.34
CA ALA A 139 -19.97 18.84 24.36
C ALA A 139 -21.16 18.00 24.91
N ARG A 140 -22.33 18.63 25.12
CA ARG A 140 -23.55 17.90 25.54
C ARG A 140 -24.06 16.93 24.47
N GLU A 141 -24.11 17.38 23.22
CA GLU A 141 -24.55 16.54 22.09
C GLU A 141 -23.58 15.39 21.83
N ALA A 142 -22.26 15.64 21.89
CA ALA A 142 -21.23 14.62 21.75
C ALA A 142 -21.37 13.54 22.81
N HIS A 143 -21.57 13.93 24.09
CA HIS A 143 -21.75 12.97 25.18
C HIS A 143 -22.98 12.06 24.98
N GLN A 144 -24.00 12.53 24.29
CA GLN A 144 -25.22 11.76 24.03
C GLN A 144 -25.13 10.90 22.76
N ARG A 145 -24.41 11.34 21.73
CA ARG A 145 -24.42 10.73 20.39
C ARG A 145 -23.19 9.90 20.08
N MET A 146 -22.03 10.30 20.60
CA MET A 146 -20.76 9.69 20.28
C MET A 146 -20.39 8.61 21.33
N ALA A 147 -20.00 7.45 20.86
CA ALA A 147 -19.61 6.33 21.72
C ALA A 147 -18.09 6.28 21.87
N ALA A 148 -17.59 6.34 23.09
CA ALA A 148 -16.15 6.32 23.39
C ALA A 148 -15.40 5.14 22.71
N SER A 149 -16.04 3.96 22.63
CA SER A 149 -15.49 2.78 21.96
C SER A 149 -15.38 2.93 20.43
N ARG A 150 -16.07 3.90 19.84
CA ARG A 150 -15.99 4.23 18.40
C ARG A 150 -15.06 5.41 18.17
N GLU A 151 -15.06 6.36 19.08
CA GLU A 151 -14.20 7.54 18.99
C GLU A 151 -12.72 7.19 19.09
N ILE A 152 -12.35 6.22 19.93
CA ILE A 152 -10.96 5.78 20.05
C ILE A 152 -10.43 5.15 18.74
N GLU A 153 -11.32 4.62 17.89
CA GLU A 153 -10.93 4.04 16.59
C GLU A 153 -10.42 5.09 15.57
N GLN A 154 -10.58 6.39 15.89
CA GLN A 154 -9.97 7.47 15.11
C GLN A 154 -8.44 7.58 15.31
N GLU A 155 -7.91 6.98 16.38
CA GLU A 155 -6.48 6.99 16.63
C GLU A 155 -5.74 6.07 15.64
N PRO A 156 -4.71 6.56 14.93
CA PRO A 156 -4.02 5.78 13.89
C PRO A 156 -3.41 4.47 14.37
N ASN A 157 -3.09 4.37 15.66
CA ASN A 157 -2.51 3.17 16.27
C ASN A 157 -3.53 2.07 16.62
N MET A 158 -4.82 2.30 16.42
CA MET A 158 -5.82 1.28 16.77
C MET A 158 -5.75 0.03 15.91
N ALA A 159 -5.47 0.16 14.61
CA ALA A 159 -5.24 -1.00 13.77
C ALA A 159 -4.09 -1.88 14.29
N LEU A 160 -2.98 -1.26 14.75
CA LEU A 160 -1.86 -1.95 15.37
C LEU A 160 -2.28 -2.65 16.67
N SER A 161 -3.10 -1.99 17.50
CA SER A 161 -3.61 -2.55 18.77
C SER A 161 -4.46 -3.80 18.53
N HIS A 162 -5.36 -3.77 17.54
CA HIS A 162 -6.16 -4.92 17.15
C HIS A 162 -5.30 -6.09 16.66
N LEU A 163 -4.29 -5.81 15.81
CA LEU A 163 -3.34 -6.84 15.34
C LEU A 163 -2.54 -7.44 16.50
N ALA A 164 -2.04 -6.62 17.40
CA ALA A 164 -1.27 -7.08 18.57
C ALA A 164 -2.12 -7.99 19.47
N ALA A 165 -3.37 -7.62 19.72
CA ALA A 165 -4.30 -8.40 20.53
C ALA A 165 -4.65 -9.74 19.88
N GLU A 166 -5.02 -9.75 18.59
CA GLU A 166 -5.44 -10.97 17.87
C GLU A 166 -4.29 -11.98 17.73
N PHE A 167 -3.12 -11.52 17.33
CA PHE A 167 -1.98 -12.41 17.05
C PHE A 167 -1.01 -12.55 18.22
N GLY A 168 -1.28 -11.89 19.35
CA GLY A 168 -0.45 -11.97 20.56
C GLY A 168 0.98 -11.43 20.35
N CYS A 169 1.18 -10.45 19.47
CA CYS A 169 2.48 -9.83 19.23
C CYS A 169 2.87 -8.95 20.41
N ARG A 170 4.10 -9.14 20.95
CA ARG A 170 4.61 -8.45 22.13
C ARG A 170 6.01 -7.88 21.92
N GLY A 171 6.52 -7.94 20.69
CA GLY A 171 7.79 -7.34 20.25
C GLY A 171 7.63 -5.86 19.93
N PRO A 172 8.60 -5.26 19.21
CA PRO A 172 8.51 -3.88 18.76
C PRO A 172 7.21 -3.63 17.99
N ALA A 173 6.50 -2.55 18.33
CA ALA A 173 5.21 -2.24 17.73
C ALA A 173 5.14 -0.74 17.42
N SER A 174 5.01 -0.39 16.14
CA SER A 174 4.98 0.98 15.65
C SER A 174 4.07 1.13 14.44
N ASN A 175 3.58 2.33 14.22
CA ASN A 175 2.94 2.73 12.98
C ASN A 175 3.53 4.05 12.47
N CYS A 176 3.47 4.25 11.15
CA CYS A 176 3.86 5.50 10.51
C CYS A 176 2.72 6.04 9.63
N LEU A 177 2.68 7.37 9.51
CA LEU A 177 1.72 8.13 8.72
C LEU A 177 2.47 8.97 7.68
N THR A 178 3.03 8.32 6.68
CA THR A 178 3.76 8.95 5.57
C THR A 178 2.97 8.90 4.27
N ALA A 179 1.67 9.18 4.40
CA ALA A 179 0.71 9.20 3.30
C ALA A 179 0.84 7.95 2.40
N CYS A 180 1.07 8.15 1.10
CA CYS A 180 1.13 7.05 0.13
C CYS A 180 2.35 6.15 0.28
N ALA A 181 3.40 6.58 0.99
CA ALA A 181 4.61 5.81 1.24
C ALA A 181 4.53 4.96 2.53
N ALA A 182 3.48 5.13 3.35
CA ALA A 182 3.42 4.59 4.71
C ALA A 182 3.67 3.08 4.80
N SER A 183 3.06 2.25 3.98
CA SER A 183 3.29 0.80 4.06
C SER A 183 4.65 0.37 3.50
N THR A 184 5.19 1.08 2.52
CA THR A 184 6.57 0.81 2.04
C THR A 184 7.58 1.14 3.13
N GLN A 185 7.42 2.29 3.79
CA GLN A 185 8.24 2.66 4.94
C GLN A 185 8.09 1.66 6.09
N ALA A 186 6.86 1.28 6.45
CA ALA A 186 6.62 0.31 7.51
C ALA A 186 7.31 -1.04 7.25
N ILE A 187 7.31 -1.50 6.02
CA ILE A 187 8.00 -2.74 5.62
C ILE A 187 9.51 -2.55 5.67
N GLY A 188 10.03 -1.41 5.20
CA GLY A 188 11.44 -1.06 5.26
C GLY A 188 11.99 -0.98 6.69
N GLU A 189 11.26 -0.31 7.58
CA GLU A 189 11.63 -0.20 9.00
C GLU A 189 11.54 -1.56 9.72
N ALA A 190 10.51 -2.37 9.43
CA ALA A 190 10.41 -3.72 9.96
C ALA A 190 11.58 -4.60 9.48
N PHE A 191 11.97 -4.46 8.21
CA PHE A 191 13.15 -5.12 7.65
C PHE A 191 14.41 -4.73 8.43
N GLU A 192 14.63 -3.44 8.72
CA GLU A 192 15.80 -2.98 9.47
C GLU A 192 15.79 -3.49 10.92
N LEU A 193 14.65 -3.49 11.62
CA LEU A 193 14.54 -4.03 12.96
C LEU A 193 14.91 -5.51 13.03
N ILE A 194 14.48 -6.31 12.06
CA ILE A 194 14.86 -7.74 11.99
C ILE A 194 16.34 -7.87 11.63
N ARG A 195 16.81 -7.10 10.67
CA ARG A 195 18.20 -7.11 10.17
C ARG A 195 19.21 -6.78 11.27
N HIS A 196 18.87 -5.88 12.18
CA HIS A 196 19.69 -5.51 13.34
C HIS A 196 19.49 -6.42 14.56
N GLY A 197 18.51 -7.31 14.52
CA GLY A 197 18.27 -8.30 15.56
C GLY A 197 17.34 -7.84 16.68
N ASP A 198 16.60 -6.75 16.50
CA ASP A 198 15.61 -6.27 17.48
C ASP A 198 14.34 -7.12 17.49
N ALA A 199 14.02 -7.77 16.37
CA ALA A 199 12.94 -8.75 16.23
C ALA A 199 13.44 -10.01 15.51
N GLU A 200 12.72 -11.11 15.64
CA GLU A 200 12.91 -12.35 14.88
C GLU A 200 11.91 -12.47 13.74
N ALA A 201 10.70 -11.99 13.98
CA ALA A 201 9.64 -11.92 13.00
C ALA A 201 8.80 -10.65 13.22
N MET A 202 8.21 -10.12 12.16
CA MET A 202 7.32 -8.98 12.23
C MET A 202 6.17 -9.09 11.22
N PHE A 203 4.98 -8.68 11.64
CA PHE A 203 4.01 -8.20 10.68
C PHE A 203 4.46 -6.85 10.15
N ALA A 204 4.45 -6.71 8.84
CA ALA A 204 4.74 -5.46 8.18
C ALA A 204 3.79 -5.23 7.00
N GLY A 205 3.33 -4.02 6.82
CA GLY A 205 2.39 -3.70 5.73
C GLY A 205 1.62 -2.44 5.99
N GLY A 206 0.41 -2.36 5.48
CA GLY A 206 -0.43 -1.19 5.69
C GLY A 206 -1.91 -1.43 5.42
N SER A 207 -2.71 -0.50 5.92
CA SER A 207 -4.16 -0.55 5.81
C SER A 207 -4.75 0.84 5.68
N HIS A 208 -5.81 0.97 4.88
CA HIS A 208 -6.46 2.26 4.65
C HIS A 208 -7.93 2.10 4.28
N SER A 209 -8.77 3.04 4.76
CA SER A 209 -10.18 3.17 4.37
C SER A 209 -10.65 4.60 4.60
N MET A 210 -10.73 5.41 3.53
CA MET A 210 -11.22 6.80 3.57
C MET A 210 -12.33 7.07 2.54
N ILE A 211 -13.04 6.04 2.08
CA ILE A 211 -14.19 6.23 1.19
C ILE A 211 -15.41 6.59 2.04
N HIS A 212 -15.43 7.84 2.48
CA HIS A 212 -16.52 8.48 3.21
C HIS A 212 -16.61 9.97 2.81
N PRO A 213 -17.72 10.67 3.11
CA PRO A 213 -17.96 12.03 2.60
C PRO A 213 -16.81 13.01 2.83
N LEU A 214 -16.20 13.04 4.03
CA LEU A 214 -15.09 13.95 4.32
C LEU A 214 -13.81 13.54 3.59
N GLY A 215 -13.49 12.24 3.53
CA GLY A 215 -12.30 11.75 2.84
C GLY A 215 -12.33 12.10 1.35
N ILE A 216 -13.43 11.78 0.67
CA ILE A 216 -13.60 12.13 -0.76
C ILE A 216 -13.57 13.65 -0.96
N THR A 217 -14.24 14.43 -0.10
CA THR A 217 -14.22 15.90 -0.18
C THR A 217 -12.79 16.45 -0.02
N GLY A 218 -12.01 15.91 0.91
CA GLY A 218 -10.63 16.33 1.14
C GLY A 218 -9.78 16.20 -0.12
N PHE A 219 -9.81 15.04 -0.76
CA PHE A 219 -9.03 14.78 -1.98
C PHE A 219 -9.58 15.47 -3.22
N ILE A 220 -10.90 15.73 -3.32
CA ILE A 220 -11.48 16.62 -4.35
C ILE A 220 -10.92 18.04 -4.18
N ARG A 221 -10.87 18.55 -2.95
CA ARG A 221 -10.32 19.88 -2.65
C ARG A 221 -8.83 20.01 -2.95
N LEU A 222 -8.09 18.92 -2.86
CA LEU A 222 -6.69 18.83 -3.28
C LEU A 222 -6.53 18.73 -4.80
N THR A 223 -7.64 18.64 -5.57
CA THR A 223 -7.61 18.44 -7.03
C THR A 223 -6.79 17.20 -7.45
N ALA A 224 -6.75 16.19 -6.59
CA ALA A 224 -5.92 15.01 -6.79
C ALA A 224 -6.70 13.83 -7.41
N LEU A 225 -8.05 13.83 -7.29
CA LEU A 225 -8.90 12.77 -7.81
C LEU A 225 -9.28 13.01 -9.28
N SER A 226 -9.39 11.91 -10.03
CA SER A 226 -10.01 11.94 -11.35
C SER A 226 -11.48 12.34 -11.26
N SER A 227 -11.95 13.13 -12.21
CA SER A 227 -13.33 13.58 -12.32
C SER A 227 -14.13 12.89 -13.44
N ARG A 228 -13.64 11.77 -13.98
CA ARG A 228 -14.24 11.03 -15.11
C ARG A 228 -15.45 10.19 -14.69
N SER A 229 -16.49 10.81 -14.20
CA SER A 229 -17.72 10.14 -13.72
C SER A 229 -18.47 9.39 -14.83
N ASP A 230 -18.38 9.84 -16.07
CA ASP A 230 -18.98 9.22 -17.26
C ASP A 230 -18.27 7.91 -17.69
N SER A 231 -17.03 7.73 -17.27
CA SER A 231 -16.19 6.59 -17.66
C SER A 231 -15.33 6.07 -16.50
N CYS A 232 -15.94 5.91 -15.31
CA CYS A 232 -15.23 5.60 -14.06
C CYS A 232 -14.34 4.33 -14.15
N LEU A 233 -14.74 3.31 -14.92
CA LEU A 233 -13.96 2.08 -15.10
C LEU A 233 -12.61 2.32 -15.78
N THR A 234 -12.46 3.40 -16.52
CA THR A 234 -11.24 3.79 -17.23
C THR A 234 -10.59 5.05 -16.63
N ALA A 235 -11.08 5.53 -15.49
CA ALA A 235 -10.58 6.73 -14.85
C ALA A 235 -9.15 6.58 -14.32
N ALA A 236 -8.84 5.45 -13.67
CA ALA A 236 -7.48 5.13 -13.23
C ALA A 236 -6.61 4.74 -14.43
N ARG A 237 -5.79 5.69 -14.92
CA ARG A 237 -4.98 5.54 -16.14
C ARG A 237 -3.54 6.06 -15.97
N PRO A 238 -2.73 5.41 -15.14
CA PRO A 238 -1.33 5.81 -14.96
C PRO A 238 -0.58 5.85 -16.28
N PHE A 239 0.28 6.87 -16.43
CA PHE A 239 1.15 7.13 -17.60
C PHE A 239 0.41 7.45 -18.92
N ASP A 240 -0.92 7.43 -18.94
CA ASP A 240 -1.68 7.86 -20.12
C ASP A 240 -1.64 9.40 -20.26
N GLN A 241 -1.53 9.91 -21.48
CA GLN A 241 -1.48 11.36 -21.74
C GLN A 241 -2.72 12.09 -21.23
N THR A 242 -3.87 11.41 -21.19
CA THR A 242 -5.15 11.99 -20.78
C THR A 242 -5.48 11.76 -19.31
N ARG A 243 -4.52 11.32 -18.47
CA ARG A 243 -4.71 11.16 -17.02
C ARG A 243 -5.05 12.49 -16.37
N ASP A 244 -5.92 12.46 -15.38
CA ASP A 244 -6.46 13.66 -14.72
C ASP A 244 -6.50 13.56 -13.19
N GLY A 245 -5.91 12.53 -12.61
CA GLY A 245 -5.89 12.27 -11.18
C GLY A 245 -6.01 10.79 -10.86
N PHE A 246 -5.88 10.45 -9.60
CA PHE A 246 -6.03 9.06 -9.17
C PHE A 246 -7.49 8.71 -8.83
N VAL A 247 -7.81 7.44 -8.77
CA VAL A 247 -9.05 6.90 -8.21
C VAL A 247 -8.76 6.43 -6.80
N MET A 248 -9.54 6.89 -5.81
CA MET A 248 -9.38 6.43 -4.43
C MET A 248 -9.73 4.95 -4.32
N GLY A 249 -8.88 4.20 -3.63
CA GLY A 249 -9.12 2.82 -3.25
C GLY A 249 -8.96 2.63 -1.74
N GLU A 250 -9.35 1.46 -1.25
CA GLU A 250 -9.17 1.05 0.15
C GLU A 250 -8.76 -0.41 0.22
N GLY A 251 -8.27 -0.82 1.38
CA GLY A 251 -7.85 -2.20 1.62
C GLY A 251 -6.64 -2.33 2.51
N SER A 252 -6.01 -3.48 2.47
CA SER A 252 -4.81 -3.80 3.23
C SER A 252 -3.91 -4.79 2.50
N GLY A 253 -2.60 -4.62 2.66
CA GLY A 253 -1.59 -5.63 2.38
C GLY A 253 -0.75 -5.88 3.63
N MET A 254 -0.59 -7.15 4.00
CA MET A 254 0.21 -7.55 5.17
C MET A 254 1.17 -8.67 4.80
N LEU A 255 2.40 -8.57 5.32
CA LEU A 255 3.44 -9.58 5.16
C LEU A 255 3.92 -10.07 6.54
N VAL A 256 4.40 -11.29 6.58
CA VAL A 256 5.25 -11.79 7.66
C VAL A 256 6.68 -11.74 7.18
N LEU A 257 7.49 -10.89 7.80
CA LEU A 257 8.93 -10.82 7.61
C LEU A 257 9.60 -11.63 8.71
N GLU A 258 10.63 -12.40 8.36
CA GLU A 258 11.40 -13.18 9.33
C GLU A 258 12.89 -13.09 9.06
N ALA A 259 13.69 -13.14 10.12
CA ALA A 259 15.09 -13.45 9.98
C ALA A 259 15.28 -14.84 9.36
N LEU A 260 16.16 -14.97 8.37
CA LEU A 260 16.35 -16.23 7.65
C LEU A 260 16.73 -17.39 8.58
N ASP A 261 17.58 -17.16 9.58
CA ASP A 261 17.95 -18.17 10.56
C ASP A 261 16.75 -18.66 11.39
N HIS A 262 15.87 -17.76 11.81
CA HIS A 262 14.60 -18.10 12.49
C HIS A 262 13.67 -18.91 11.58
N ALA A 263 13.43 -18.42 10.35
CA ALA A 263 12.59 -19.10 9.36
C ALA A 263 13.11 -20.51 9.06
N THR A 264 14.44 -20.66 8.86
CA THR A 264 15.09 -21.95 8.60
C THR A 264 14.97 -22.90 9.78
N ALA A 265 15.22 -22.41 11.01
CA ALA A 265 15.17 -23.23 12.22
C ALA A 265 13.79 -23.84 12.49
N ARG A 266 12.72 -23.16 12.06
CA ARG A 266 11.33 -23.66 12.19
C ARG A 266 10.81 -24.36 10.93
N GLY A 267 11.63 -24.52 9.89
CA GLY A 267 11.25 -25.19 8.65
C GLY A 267 10.30 -24.39 7.75
N ALA A 268 10.27 -23.06 7.87
CA ALA A 268 9.48 -22.21 6.98
C ALA A 268 10.05 -22.18 5.57
N THR A 269 9.17 -22.02 4.59
CA THR A 269 9.57 -21.82 3.18
C THR A 269 9.53 -20.33 2.84
N PRO A 270 10.68 -19.67 2.61
CA PRO A 270 10.71 -18.30 2.15
C PRO A 270 10.05 -18.14 0.77
N LEU A 271 9.23 -17.13 0.62
CA LEU A 271 8.58 -16.74 -0.64
C LEU A 271 9.50 -15.83 -1.47
N ALA A 272 10.15 -14.89 -0.81
CA ALA A 272 11.10 -13.93 -1.38
C ALA A 272 11.98 -13.37 -0.26
N GLU A 273 12.95 -12.55 -0.60
CA GLU A 273 13.86 -11.87 0.32
C GLU A 273 13.82 -10.36 0.09
N ILE A 274 13.69 -9.54 1.14
CA ILE A 274 13.93 -8.12 1.04
C ILE A 274 15.44 -7.92 1.07
N VAL A 275 15.98 -7.40 -0.02
CA VAL A 275 17.41 -7.22 -0.20
C VAL A 275 17.89 -5.79 -0.05
N GLY A 276 16.95 -4.82 -0.12
CA GLY A 276 17.28 -3.41 0.05
C GLY A 276 16.07 -2.54 0.33
N TYR A 277 16.32 -1.47 1.05
CA TYR A 277 15.37 -0.41 1.37
C TYR A 277 16.05 0.94 1.20
N GLY A 278 15.32 1.92 0.69
CA GLY A 278 15.79 3.28 0.57
C GLY A 278 14.67 4.25 0.90
N SER A 279 14.98 5.24 1.72
CA SER A 279 14.05 6.29 2.14
C SER A 279 14.68 7.67 1.96
N SER A 280 13.88 8.66 1.57
CA SER A 280 14.34 10.03 1.38
C SER A 280 13.19 11.02 1.52
N ALA A 281 13.53 12.30 1.66
CA ALA A 281 12.58 13.41 1.67
C ALA A 281 12.89 14.39 0.54
N ASP A 282 11.85 14.91 -0.11
CA ASP A 282 11.98 15.93 -1.18
C ASP A 282 12.43 17.29 -0.65
N ALA A 283 12.07 17.64 0.58
CA ALA A 283 12.29 18.96 1.18
C ALA A 283 11.86 20.12 0.24
N PHE A 284 10.67 19.96 -0.38
CA PHE A 284 10.17 20.89 -1.41
C PHE A 284 8.86 21.54 -1.00
N ARG A 285 7.71 20.91 -1.27
CA ARG A 285 6.37 21.40 -0.94
C ARG A 285 5.54 20.33 -0.26
N ILE A 286 4.47 20.74 0.43
CA ILE A 286 3.63 19.82 1.20
C ILE A 286 2.88 18.83 0.28
N THR A 287 2.41 19.30 -0.89
CA THR A 287 1.57 18.52 -1.80
C THR A 287 2.25 18.15 -3.11
N ASP A 288 3.31 18.89 -3.48
CA ASP A 288 3.94 18.72 -4.78
C ASP A 288 5.25 17.93 -4.66
N ILE A 289 5.49 17.07 -5.63
CA ILE A 289 6.75 16.33 -5.77
C ILE A 289 7.84 17.27 -6.29
N GLN A 290 9.07 17.07 -5.86
CA GLN A 290 10.23 17.82 -6.31
C GLN A 290 10.42 17.61 -7.83
N PRO A 291 10.40 18.67 -8.69
CA PRO A 291 10.25 18.54 -10.15
C PRO A 291 11.32 17.69 -10.86
N GLN A 292 12.53 17.60 -10.31
CA GLN A 292 13.59 16.76 -10.86
C GLN A 292 13.57 15.33 -10.30
N GLY A 293 12.60 14.98 -9.41
CA GLY A 293 12.48 13.65 -8.80
C GLY A 293 13.69 13.22 -7.98
N LYS A 294 14.42 14.16 -7.37
CA LYS A 294 15.66 13.85 -6.64
C LYS A 294 15.43 12.95 -5.43
N GLY A 295 14.30 13.10 -4.74
CA GLY A 295 13.91 12.22 -3.64
C GLY A 295 13.67 10.79 -4.15
N ALA A 296 12.87 10.63 -5.20
CA ALA A 296 12.62 9.33 -5.83
C ALA A 296 13.92 8.66 -6.31
N GLN A 297 14.84 9.43 -6.93
CA GLN A 297 16.15 8.93 -7.32
C GLN A 297 16.99 8.49 -6.10
N ALA A 298 16.94 9.26 -5.01
CA ALA A 298 17.69 8.93 -3.80
C ALA A 298 17.19 7.63 -3.16
N SER A 299 15.88 7.43 -3.02
CA SER A 299 15.30 6.21 -2.45
C SER A 299 15.65 4.98 -3.29
N MET A 300 15.47 5.03 -4.62
CA MET A 300 15.85 3.94 -5.52
C MET A 300 17.36 3.61 -5.43
N ASN A 301 18.22 4.62 -5.47
CA ASN A 301 19.67 4.42 -5.35
C ASN A 301 20.08 3.87 -3.99
N GLN A 302 19.41 4.25 -2.89
CA GLN A 302 19.68 3.68 -1.57
C GLN A 302 19.29 2.21 -1.51
N ALA A 303 18.10 1.85 -2.01
CA ALA A 303 17.64 0.46 -2.06
C ALA A 303 18.61 -0.43 -2.85
N MET A 304 19.05 0.03 -4.03
CA MET A 304 20.04 -0.71 -4.85
C MET A 304 21.40 -0.83 -4.16
N ARG A 305 21.90 0.23 -3.53
CA ARG A 305 23.17 0.18 -2.79
C ARG A 305 23.09 -0.76 -1.59
N GLN A 306 21.98 -0.76 -0.85
CA GLN A 306 21.81 -1.67 0.29
C GLN A 306 21.73 -3.12 -0.17
N ALA A 307 21.14 -3.37 -1.34
CA ALA A 307 21.17 -4.68 -1.99
C ALA A 307 22.57 -5.10 -2.51
N GLY A 308 23.55 -4.19 -2.48
CA GLY A 308 24.89 -4.45 -3.03
C GLY A 308 24.93 -4.48 -4.56
N LEU A 309 23.98 -3.83 -5.23
CA LEU A 309 23.78 -3.88 -6.68
C LEU A 309 23.99 -2.50 -7.32
N ASP A 310 24.58 -2.51 -8.52
CA ASP A 310 24.63 -1.33 -9.38
C ASP A 310 23.37 -1.28 -10.26
N ALA A 311 22.63 -0.19 -10.18
CA ALA A 311 21.43 0.02 -10.99
C ALA A 311 21.68 0.04 -12.51
N ARG A 312 22.91 0.29 -12.93
CA ARG A 312 23.33 0.35 -14.34
C ARG A 312 24.07 -0.90 -14.81
N ALA A 313 24.11 -1.95 -14.01
CA ALA A 313 24.68 -3.23 -14.39
C ALA A 313 23.67 -4.15 -15.04
N THR A 314 24.17 -5.09 -15.83
CA THR A 314 23.42 -6.18 -16.46
C THR A 314 23.88 -7.53 -15.94
N ASP A 315 23.05 -8.55 -16.08
CA ASP A 315 23.42 -9.94 -15.85
C ASP A 315 24.25 -10.51 -17.01
N SER A 316 24.65 -11.79 -16.93
CA SER A 316 25.42 -12.48 -17.95
C SER A 316 24.71 -12.61 -19.31
N ALA A 317 23.39 -12.38 -19.35
CA ALA A 317 22.58 -12.38 -20.57
C ALA A 317 22.31 -10.96 -21.07
N ASP A 318 23.06 -9.97 -20.60
CA ASP A 318 22.87 -8.54 -20.89
C ASP A 318 21.48 -8.00 -20.52
N ARG A 319 20.80 -8.59 -19.50
CA ARG A 319 19.54 -8.03 -18.97
C ARG A 319 19.84 -7.05 -17.83
N PRO A 320 19.04 -5.97 -17.67
CA PRO A 320 19.08 -5.18 -16.44
C PRO A 320 18.93 -6.09 -15.22
N LEU A 321 19.65 -5.80 -14.12
CA LEU A 321 19.52 -6.58 -12.88
C LEU A 321 18.13 -6.47 -12.28
N VAL A 322 17.47 -5.32 -12.45
CA VAL A 322 16.05 -5.13 -12.06
C VAL A 322 15.17 -5.64 -13.21
N HIS A 323 14.34 -6.63 -12.91
CA HIS A 323 13.48 -7.30 -13.89
C HIS A 323 12.06 -6.72 -13.94
N TYR A 324 11.65 -5.97 -12.93
CA TYR A 324 10.35 -5.33 -12.86
C TYR A 324 10.35 -4.19 -11.84
N ILE A 325 9.65 -3.11 -12.16
CA ILE A 325 9.36 -2.01 -11.25
C ILE A 325 7.85 -1.93 -11.08
N SER A 326 7.35 -2.16 -9.84
CA SER A 326 6.02 -1.76 -9.44
C SER A 326 6.07 -0.28 -9.12
N ALA A 327 5.54 0.52 -10.03
CA ALA A 327 5.63 1.97 -9.97
C ALA A 327 4.67 2.54 -8.93
N HIS A 328 5.02 3.72 -8.40
CA HIS A 328 4.04 4.52 -7.69
C HIS A 328 2.85 4.88 -8.59
N GLY A 329 3.09 5.40 -9.80
CA GLY A 329 2.15 5.45 -10.93
C GLY A 329 0.71 5.77 -10.54
N THR A 330 0.44 6.98 -10.05
CA THR A 330 -0.87 7.35 -9.51
C THR A 330 -1.90 7.72 -10.57
N GLY A 331 -1.48 8.07 -11.78
CA GLY A 331 -2.34 8.67 -12.80
C GLY A 331 -2.53 10.18 -12.61
N THR A 332 -1.69 10.83 -11.81
CA THR A 332 -1.64 12.29 -11.75
C THR A 332 -0.67 12.85 -12.79
N GLN A 333 -0.92 14.06 -13.25
CA GLN A 333 -0.10 14.69 -14.29
C GLN A 333 1.37 14.81 -13.86
N GLU A 334 1.62 15.17 -12.62
CA GLU A 334 2.97 15.44 -12.12
C GLU A 334 3.73 14.16 -11.74
N ASN A 335 3.10 13.28 -10.94
CA ASN A 335 3.81 12.10 -10.42
C ASN A 335 4.38 11.23 -11.54
N ASP A 336 3.57 10.90 -12.53
CA ASP A 336 3.92 9.86 -13.50
C ASP A 336 5.11 10.29 -14.38
N LYS A 337 5.17 11.56 -14.78
CA LYS A 337 6.33 12.09 -15.52
C LYS A 337 7.59 12.21 -14.65
N ILE A 338 7.43 12.60 -13.37
CA ILE A 338 8.57 12.74 -12.45
C ILE A 338 9.14 11.37 -12.10
N GLU A 339 8.29 10.37 -11.87
CA GLU A 339 8.72 8.98 -11.66
C GLU A 339 9.45 8.44 -12.89
N THR A 340 8.93 8.66 -14.09
CA THR A 340 9.58 8.31 -15.35
C THR A 340 10.98 8.91 -15.44
N ALA A 341 11.11 10.22 -15.19
CA ALA A 341 12.40 10.90 -15.19
C ALA A 341 13.34 10.36 -14.11
N GLY A 342 12.81 10.03 -12.92
CA GLY A 342 13.56 9.40 -11.81
C GLY A 342 14.13 8.04 -12.19
N VAL A 343 13.31 7.16 -12.76
CA VAL A 343 13.74 5.83 -13.26
C VAL A 343 14.81 5.98 -14.33
N ARG A 344 14.64 6.91 -15.30
CA ARG A 344 15.66 7.20 -16.31
C ARG A 344 16.97 7.67 -15.71
N ALA A 345 16.92 8.55 -14.73
CA ALA A 345 18.13 9.08 -14.10
C ALA A 345 18.91 7.99 -13.34
N VAL A 346 18.22 7.06 -12.69
CA VAL A 346 18.84 5.96 -11.94
C VAL A 346 19.42 4.90 -12.86
N PHE A 347 18.63 4.39 -13.81
CA PHE A 347 18.98 3.24 -14.64
C PHE A 347 19.65 3.61 -15.98
N GLY A 348 19.66 4.89 -16.36
CA GLY A 348 20.30 5.36 -17.58
C GLY A 348 19.74 4.71 -18.84
N SER A 349 20.62 4.19 -19.69
CA SER A 349 20.24 3.50 -20.95
C SER A 349 19.51 2.18 -20.73
N LEU A 350 19.51 1.62 -19.53
CA LEU A 350 18.77 0.40 -19.21
C LEU A 350 17.29 0.68 -18.90
N ALA A 351 16.93 1.91 -18.52
CA ALA A 351 15.56 2.25 -18.09
C ALA A 351 14.47 1.79 -19.09
N PRO A 352 14.56 2.00 -20.41
CA PRO A 352 13.55 1.52 -21.36
C PRO A 352 13.46 -0.01 -21.50
N ARG A 353 14.44 -0.74 -20.94
CA ARG A 353 14.50 -2.21 -20.98
C ARG A 353 13.92 -2.86 -19.73
N ILE A 354 13.58 -2.06 -18.72
CA ILE A 354 13.00 -2.53 -17.45
C ILE A 354 11.47 -2.40 -17.57
N PRO A 355 10.73 -3.52 -17.50
CA PRO A 355 9.27 -3.47 -17.44
C PRO A 355 8.79 -2.72 -16.20
N VAL A 356 7.83 -1.82 -16.36
CA VAL A 356 7.21 -1.02 -15.30
C VAL A 356 5.70 -1.23 -15.36
N SER A 357 4.99 -1.33 -14.25
CA SER A 357 3.54 -1.18 -14.29
C SER A 357 2.98 -0.58 -13.00
N SER A 358 1.77 -0.02 -13.09
CA SER A 358 1.02 0.45 -11.95
C SER A 358 -0.29 -0.32 -11.80
N VAL A 359 -0.38 -1.12 -10.75
CA VAL A 359 -1.60 -1.85 -10.38
C VAL A 359 -2.70 -0.94 -9.83
N LYS A 360 -2.39 0.34 -9.57
CA LYS A 360 -3.39 1.35 -9.22
C LYS A 360 -4.42 1.56 -10.34
N SER A 361 -4.07 1.24 -11.57
CA SER A 361 -5.02 1.21 -12.69
C SER A 361 -6.20 0.24 -12.46
N MET A 362 -6.05 -0.75 -11.57
CA MET A 362 -7.04 -1.78 -11.26
C MET A 362 -7.56 -1.71 -9.83
N PHE A 363 -6.71 -1.43 -8.85
CA PHE A 363 -7.09 -1.32 -7.44
C PHE A 363 -7.59 0.08 -7.04
N GLY A 364 -7.33 1.12 -7.86
CA GLY A 364 -7.28 2.48 -7.36
C GLY A 364 -6.06 2.71 -6.46
N HIS A 365 -5.95 3.87 -5.88
CA HIS A 365 -4.87 4.24 -4.96
C HIS A 365 -5.29 3.95 -3.51
N LEU A 366 -4.69 2.92 -2.90
CA LEU A 366 -4.98 2.50 -1.53
C LEU A 366 -4.25 3.34 -0.46
N ILE A 367 -3.72 4.50 -0.83
CA ILE A 367 -3.01 5.47 0.04
C ILE A 367 -2.01 4.74 0.96
N ALA A 368 -2.26 4.70 2.29
CA ALA A 368 -1.33 4.11 3.26
C ALA A 368 -1.09 2.60 3.06
N ALA A 369 -2.00 1.90 2.38
CA ALA A 369 -1.86 0.47 2.08
C ALA A 369 -1.20 0.17 0.72
N ALA A 370 -1.01 1.20 -0.13
CA ALA A 370 -0.59 1.02 -1.52
C ALA A 370 0.72 0.25 -1.65
N GLY A 371 1.78 0.65 -0.96
CA GLY A 371 3.09 0.02 -1.09
C GLY A 371 3.11 -1.45 -0.67
N ALA A 372 2.28 -1.84 0.30
CA ALA A 372 2.20 -3.23 0.73
C ALA A 372 1.55 -4.13 -0.35
N VAL A 373 0.46 -3.69 -0.99
CA VAL A 373 -0.15 -4.46 -2.09
C VAL A 373 0.75 -4.48 -3.32
N GLU A 374 1.52 -3.43 -3.55
CA GLU A 374 2.50 -3.33 -4.63
C GLU A 374 3.72 -4.23 -4.39
N LEU A 375 4.20 -4.34 -3.15
CA LEU A 375 5.24 -5.30 -2.81
C LEU A 375 4.76 -6.76 -2.93
N ILE A 376 3.54 -7.07 -2.49
CA ILE A 376 2.93 -8.39 -2.71
C ILE A 376 2.83 -8.69 -4.21
N THR A 377 2.52 -7.70 -5.04
CA THR A 377 2.56 -7.82 -6.51
C THR A 377 3.96 -8.18 -7.01
N CYS A 378 5.03 -7.56 -6.49
CA CYS A 378 6.41 -7.91 -6.81
C CYS A 378 6.75 -9.36 -6.38
N VAL A 379 6.33 -9.78 -5.19
CA VAL A 379 6.52 -11.17 -4.73
C VAL A 379 5.79 -12.16 -5.65
N GLN A 380 4.56 -11.86 -6.05
CA GLN A 380 3.82 -12.69 -6.99
C GLN A 380 4.48 -12.74 -8.39
N ALA A 381 5.02 -11.62 -8.86
CA ALA A 381 5.79 -11.60 -10.11
C ALA A 381 7.02 -12.52 -10.04
N ILE A 382 7.76 -12.49 -8.93
CA ILE A 382 8.90 -13.37 -8.69
C ILE A 382 8.48 -14.85 -8.66
N LEU A 383 7.39 -15.18 -7.97
CA LEU A 383 6.93 -16.55 -7.80
C LEU A 383 6.37 -17.15 -9.09
N THR A 384 5.64 -16.35 -9.86
CA THR A 384 4.87 -16.84 -11.02
C THR A 384 5.54 -16.57 -12.37
N GLY A 385 6.43 -15.58 -12.45
CA GLY A 385 7.05 -15.13 -13.69
C GLY A 385 6.10 -14.32 -14.60
N TYR A 386 4.95 -13.88 -14.09
CA TYR A 386 4.05 -12.99 -14.81
C TYR A 386 4.15 -11.56 -14.25
N LEU A 387 4.02 -10.56 -15.12
CA LEU A 387 3.97 -9.16 -14.75
C LEU A 387 2.57 -8.59 -15.04
N PRO A 388 1.92 -7.93 -14.07
CA PRO A 388 0.59 -7.36 -14.28
C PRO A 388 0.67 -6.13 -15.19
N PRO A 389 -0.41 -5.81 -15.92
CA PRO A 389 -0.45 -4.66 -16.81
C PRO A 389 -0.69 -3.34 -16.08
N THR A 390 -0.36 -2.23 -16.74
CA THR A 390 -0.99 -0.95 -16.51
C THR A 390 -2.21 -0.86 -17.40
N MET A 391 -3.40 -0.87 -16.82
CA MET A 391 -4.65 -0.77 -17.55
C MET A 391 -4.96 0.68 -17.94
N ASN A 392 -5.79 0.84 -18.96
CA ASN A 392 -6.28 2.13 -19.46
C ASN A 392 -5.19 3.04 -20.07
N LEU A 393 -4.02 2.51 -20.39
CA LEU A 393 -2.97 3.20 -21.12
C LEU A 393 -3.30 3.11 -22.62
N ALA A 394 -4.04 4.08 -23.12
CA ALA A 394 -4.52 4.14 -24.50
C ALA A 394 -3.78 5.18 -25.35
N THR A 395 -3.37 6.29 -24.75
CA THR A 395 -2.69 7.39 -25.41
C THR A 395 -1.30 7.58 -24.81
N ALA A 396 -0.27 7.38 -25.63
CA ALA A 396 1.11 7.54 -25.20
C ALA A 396 1.39 9.00 -24.79
N ASP A 397 2.02 9.20 -23.64
CA ASP A 397 2.53 10.50 -23.20
C ASP A 397 4.03 10.57 -23.53
N PRO A 398 4.49 11.57 -24.31
CA PRO A 398 5.91 11.73 -24.63
C PRO A 398 6.83 11.91 -23.39
N GLU A 399 6.28 12.38 -22.26
CA GLU A 399 7.03 12.51 -21.02
C GLU A 399 7.07 11.20 -20.22
N CYS A 400 6.28 10.18 -20.62
CA CYS A 400 6.19 8.87 -20.02
C CYS A 400 6.56 7.81 -21.08
N ASP A 401 7.84 7.61 -21.34
CA ASP A 401 8.38 6.86 -22.47
C ASP A 401 9.14 5.58 -22.09
N LEU A 402 8.76 4.94 -20.95
CA LEU A 402 9.26 3.64 -20.53
C LEU A 402 8.32 2.50 -21.01
N ASP A 403 8.69 1.27 -20.68
CA ASP A 403 7.87 0.08 -20.97
C ASP A 403 6.87 -0.16 -19.82
N TYR A 404 5.67 0.40 -19.93
CA TYR A 404 4.65 0.35 -18.88
C TYR A 404 3.74 -0.88 -18.91
N ILE A 405 4.04 -1.91 -19.68
CA ILE A 405 3.22 -3.13 -19.83
C ILE A 405 1.75 -2.77 -20.15
N PRO A 406 1.44 -2.13 -21.27
CA PRO A 406 0.11 -1.58 -21.52
C PRO A 406 -0.96 -2.65 -21.69
N ASN A 407 -2.04 -2.57 -20.92
CA ASN A 407 -3.32 -3.25 -21.06
C ASN A 407 -3.31 -4.79 -21.12
N LYS A 408 -2.16 -5.45 -21.07
CA LYS A 408 -2.06 -6.91 -21.11
C LYS A 408 -0.88 -7.40 -20.26
N ALA A 409 -1.15 -8.38 -19.37
CA ALA A 409 -0.11 -9.01 -18.58
C ALA A 409 1.00 -9.62 -19.46
N ARG A 410 2.24 -9.56 -18.98
CA ARG A 410 3.42 -10.08 -19.67
C ARG A 410 3.86 -11.41 -19.07
N ASP A 411 4.16 -12.37 -19.93
CA ASP A 411 4.74 -13.65 -19.54
C ASP A 411 6.28 -13.59 -19.62
N GLU A 412 6.94 -13.58 -18.47
CA GLU A 412 8.39 -13.59 -18.34
C GLU A 412 8.92 -14.92 -17.79
N ARG A 413 8.12 -15.98 -17.78
CA ARG A 413 8.52 -17.29 -17.22
C ARG A 413 9.77 -17.87 -17.88
N ALA A 414 9.94 -17.66 -19.17
CA ALA A 414 11.11 -18.15 -19.90
C ALA A 414 12.40 -17.42 -19.48
N ARG A 415 12.32 -16.16 -19.06
CA ARG A 415 13.45 -15.34 -18.63
C ARG A 415 13.62 -15.32 -17.12
N GLY A 416 12.56 -15.56 -16.38
CA GLY A 416 12.48 -15.44 -14.93
C GLY A 416 12.43 -13.99 -14.45
N VAL A 417 11.88 -13.79 -13.26
CA VAL A 417 11.82 -12.52 -12.55
C VAL A 417 12.52 -12.72 -11.21
N ASP A 418 13.71 -12.17 -11.04
CA ASP A 418 14.56 -12.44 -9.86
C ASP A 418 14.71 -11.23 -8.92
N LEU A 419 14.58 -10.01 -9.43
CA LEU A 419 14.65 -8.78 -8.63
C LEU A 419 13.60 -7.77 -9.10
N CYS A 420 12.82 -7.27 -8.15
CA CYS A 420 11.85 -6.22 -8.38
C CYS A 420 12.11 -5.02 -7.48
N LEU A 421 11.75 -3.83 -7.94
CA LEU A 421 11.62 -2.65 -7.12
C LEU A 421 10.13 -2.31 -6.91
N SER A 422 9.78 -1.84 -5.72
CA SER A 422 8.47 -1.27 -5.40
C SER A 422 8.68 0.17 -4.94
N ASN A 423 8.13 1.13 -5.68
CA ASN A 423 8.28 2.55 -5.43
C ASN A 423 7.03 3.13 -4.78
N SER A 424 7.21 4.00 -3.80
CA SER A 424 6.11 4.78 -3.19
C SER A 424 6.57 6.20 -2.91
N PHE A 425 5.86 7.18 -3.47
CA PHE A 425 6.14 8.60 -3.33
C PHE A 425 4.93 9.29 -2.72
N GLY A 426 5.05 9.78 -1.48
CA GLY A 426 3.93 10.29 -0.70
C GLY A 426 3.82 11.81 -0.72
N PHE A 427 2.60 12.32 -0.52
CA PHE A 427 2.41 13.70 -0.13
C PHE A 427 3.25 14.02 1.11
N GLY A 428 3.80 15.24 1.19
CA GLY A 428 4.81 15.61 2.19
C GLY A 428 6.24 15.32 1.73
N GLY A 429 6.41 14.70 0.55
CA GLY A 429 7.71 14.45 -0.06
C GLY A 429 8.46 13.24 0.53
N GLN A 430 7.77 12.30 1.16
CA GLN A 430 8.38 11.03 1.57
C GLN A 430 8.47 10.09 0.36
N ASN A 431 9.66 9.56 0.12
CA ASN A 431 9.94 8.65 -0.99
C ASN A 431 10.60 7.39 -0.45
N ASP A 432 9.97 6.26 -0.68
CA ASP A 432 10.42 4.96 -0.22
C ASP A 432 10.49 3.96 -1.37
N THR A 433 11.54 3.16 -1.40
CA THR A 433 11.74 2.09 -2.39
C THR A 433 12.19 0.82 -1.68
N LEU A 434 11.52 -0.28 -1.96
CA LEU A 434 11.92 -1.63 -1.55
C LEU A 434 12.48 -2.41 -2.74
N ALA A 435 13.61 -3.07 -2.52
CA ALA A 435 14.16 -4.07 -3.43
C ALA A 435 13.87 -5.46 -2.87
N VAL A 436 13.12 -6.27 -3.63
CA VAL A 436 12.75 -7.64 -3.27
C VAL A 436 13.27 -8.60 -4.31
N GLY A 437 13.97 -9.63 -3.84
CA GLY A 437 14.63 -10.63 -4.69
C GLY A 437 14.06 -12.02 -4.51
N ARG A 438 14.26 -12.88 -5.52
CA ARG A 438 14.02 -14.31 -5.40
C ARG A 438 14.92 -14.87 -4.29
N PHE A 439 14.31 -15.58 -3.36
CA PHE A 439 15.08 -16.28 -2.32
C PHE A 439 15.98 -17.34 -2.95
N ARG A 440 17.24 -17.33 -2.53
CA ARG A 440 18.26 -18.35 -2.86
C ARG A 440 19.01 -18.72 -1.58
N LEU A 441 19.18 -20.03 -1.38
CA LEU A 441 19.97 -20.58 -0.25
C LEU A 441 21.43 -20.13 -0.32
#